data_8dd85760979cbdfc7a5eb148b060b5e5
#
_entry.id   8dd85760979cbdfc7a5eb148b060b5e5
#
_cell.length_a   1.000
_cell.length_b   1.000
_cell.length_c   1.000
_cell.angle_alpha   90.00
_cell.angle_beta   90.00
_cell.angle_gamma   90.00
#
_symmetry.space_group_name_H-M   'P 1'
#
loop_
_entity.id
_entity.type
_entity.pdbx_description
1 polymer ?
#
loop_
_entity_poly.entity_id
_entity_poly.type
_entity_poly.pdbx_seq_one_letter_code
_entity_poly.pdbx_strand_id
1 'polypeptide(L)'
;MSTPPAPRAISSATASLRTSAVGVTAGLIGWFVLVELVSGILQGYYVPLFSDIVVKLGIHDSDVNWFEAAQLLLSALVVPFLAKLGDMYGHKKVLLIAAILTAGATWWLAFATSFWTFLIAWALQGFYVVWLPLEIALIFERGRRQERGVSTTRRAAGLLVVGLEAGAILGALAAGRVFAATGENLTATLFVPAIAVTLVVLVIWIGVPESQPEPGRSLDTWGFVILAWGLLLITGGLAWMRMIGELHLG
;
A
#
# COMPACT_ATOMS: atom_id res chain seq x y z
N MET A 1 -12.15 63.42 1.42
CA MET A 1 -11.72 62.57 0.28
C MET A 1 -10.65 61.60 0.81
N SER A 2 -11.02 60.41 1.19
CA SER A 2 -10.08 59.41 1.70
C SER A 2 -9.58 58.57 0.54
N THR A 3 -8.27 58.56 0.33
CA THR A 3 -7.59 57.71 -0.68
C THR A 3 -7.79 56.25 -0.35
N PRO A 4 -8.14 55.37 -1.34
CA PRO A 4 -8.24 53.95 -1.08
C PRO A 4 -6.85 53.35 -0.79
N PRO A 5 -6.78 52.32 0.09
CA PRO A 5 -5.50 51.70 0.43
C PRO A 5 -4.90 50.95 -0.74
N ALA A 6 -3.58 51.04 -0.88
CA ALA A 6 -2.81 50.56 -2.01
C ALA A 6 -2.91 49.03 -2.26
N PRO A 7 -2.99 48.60 -3.53
CA PRO A 7 -3.20 47.16 -3.90
C PRO A 7 -2.05 46.21 -3.56
N ARG A 8 -0.91 46.71 -3.06
CA ARG A 8 0.32 45.93 -2.84
C ARG A 8 0.31 44.96 -1.66
N ALA A 9 -0.45 45.26 -0.58
CA ALA A 9 -0.48 44.40 0.62
C ALA A 9 -1.26 43.10 0.42
N ILE A 10 -2.29 43.13 -0.41
CA ILE A 10 -3.13 41.93 -0.71
C ILE A 10 -2.35 40.96 -1.61
N SER A 11 -1.54 41.46 -2.54
CA SER A 11 -0.71 40.65 -3.45
C SER A 11 0.39 39.87 -2.74
N SER A 12 1.04 40.47 -1.74
CA SER A 12 2.13 39.82 -1.01
C SER A 12 1.62 38.72 -0.05
N ALA A 13 0.50 38.96 0.62
CA ALA A 13 -0.14 37.95 1.48
C ALA A 13 -0.64 36.75 0.69
N THR A 14 -1.27 36.96 -0.46
CA THR A 14 -1.71 35.87 -1.35
C THR A 14 -0.54 35.11 -1.98
N ALA A 15 0.57 35.76 -2.28
CA ALA A 15 1.77 35.11 -2.78
C ALA A 15 2.44 34.24 -1.69
N SER A 16 2.55 34.74 -0.45
CA SER A 16 3.10 33.95 0.66
C SER A 16 2.26 32.74 1.03
N LEU A 17 0.93 32.87 1.04
CA LEU A 17 0.01 31.74 1.27
C LEU A 17 0.10 30.68 0.15
N ARG A 18 0.24 31.11 -1.11
CA ARG A 18 0.44 30.19 -2.25
C ARG A 18 1.78 29.43 -2.14
N THR A 19 2.85 30.11 -1.76
CA THR A 19 4.17 29.49 -1.61
C THR A 19 4.18 28.47 -0.46
N SER A 20 3.56 28.80 0.67
CA SER A 20 3.43 27.89 1.81
C SER A 20 2.58 26.66 1.47
N ALA A 21 1.46 26.85 0.76
CA ALA A 21 0.58 25.75 0.35
C ALA A 21 1.26 24.80 -0.66
N VAL A 22 2.05 25.33 -1.59
CA VAL A 22 2.85 24.53 -2.53
C VAL A 22 3.92 23.73 -1.79
N GLY A 23 4.59 24.33 -0.81
CA GLY A 23 5.58 23.65 0.03
C GLY A 23 5.01 22.49 0.83
N VAL A 24 3.82 22.66 1.41
CA VAL A 24 3.12 21.59 2.16
C VAL A 24 2.74 20.42 1.25
N THR A 25 2.25 20.70 0.04
CA THR A 25 1.90 19.64 -0.92
C THR A 25 3.13 18.90 -1.43
N ALA A 26 4.23 19.59 -1.69
CA ALA A 26 5.50 18.96 -2.10
C ALA A 26 6.08 18.09 -0.97
N GLY A 27 6.02 18.54 0.28
CA GLY A 27 6.43 17.76 1.45
C GLY A 27 5.60 16.47 1.61
N LEU A 28 4.28 16.56 1.42
CA LEU A 28 3.39 15.40 1.48
C LEU A 28 3.72 14.37 0.39
N ILE A 29 3.97 14.81 -0.84
CA ILE A 29 4.38 13.91 -1.93
C ILE A 29 5.70 13.21 -1.57
N GLY A 30 6.66 13.93 -0.96
CA GLY A 30 7.92 13.33 -0.51
C GLY A 30 7.72 12.21 0.52
N TRP A 31 6.83 12.41 1.50
CA TRP A 31 6.47 11.38 2.47
C TRP A 31 5.85 10.16 1.79
N PHE A 32 4.94 10.36 0.84
CA PHE A 32 4.30 9.26 0.14
C PHE A 32 5.25 8.52 -0.81
N VAL A 33 6.20 9.19 -1.44
CA VAL A 33 7.26 8.50 -2.20
C VAL A 33 8.07 7.54 -1.31
N LEU A 34 8.35 7.92 -0.06
CA LEU A 34 9.00 7.01 0.89
C LEU A 34 8.10 5.82 1.26
N VAL A 35 6.81 6.05 1.44
CA VAL A 35 5.84 4.97 1.70
C VAL A 35 5.78 4.00 0.53
N GLU A 36 5.68 4.52 -0.71
CA GLU A 36 5.63 3.69 -1.91
C GLU A 36 6.95 3.00 -2.22
N LEU A 37 8.09 3.60 -1.86
CA LEU A 37 9.39 2.91 -1.92
C LEU A 37 9.37 1.63 -1.07
N VAL A 38 8.83 1.70 0.15
CA VAL A 38 8.72 0.53 1.03
C VAL A 38 7.66 -0.45 0.54
N SER A 39 6.54 0.05 -0.02
CA SER A 39 5.54 -0.78 -0.71
C SER A 39 6.18 -1.61 -1.82
N GLY A 40 7.04 -0.98 -2.64
CA GLY A 40 7.82 -1.68 -3.66
C GLY A 40 8.81 -2.69 -3.05
N ILE A 41 9.51 -2.33 -1.99
CA ILE A 41 10.41 -3.27 -1.28
C ILE A 41 9.63 -4.51 -0.85
N LEU A 42 8.41 -4.38 -0.31
CA LEU A 42 7.59 -5.54 0.03
C LEU A 42 7.31 -6.43 -1.18
N GLN A 43 7.06 -5.85 -2.34
CA GLN A 43 6.78 -6.62 -3.56
C GLN A 43 8.01 -7.35 -4.10
N GLY A 44 9.16 -6.69 -4.11
CA GLY A 44 10.38 -7.24 -4.71
C GLY A 44 11.21 -8.14 -3.81
N TYR A 45 11.19 -7.89 -2.50
CA TYR A 45 12.12 -8.51 -1.54
C TYR A 45 11.96 -10.03 -1.39
N TYR A 46 10.74 -10.53 -1.48
CA TYR A 46 10.47 -11.96 -1.28
C TYR A 46 10.78 -12.82 -2.51
N VAL A 47 10.74 -12.24 -3.71
CA VAL A 47 10.89 -12.99 -4.97
C VAL A 47 12.17 -13.84 -5.02
N PRO A 48 13.37 -13.30 -4.72
CA PRO A 48 14.58 -14.10 -4.71
C PRO A 48 14.66 -15.12 -3.56
N LEU A 49 13.79 -15.01 -2.55
CA LEU A 49 13.78 -15.86 -1.35
C LEU A 49 12.77 -17.00 -1.41
N PHE A 50 11.97 -17.09 -2.49
CA PHE A 50 10.91 -18.10 -2.56
C PHE A 50 11.43 -19.53 -2.45
N SER A 51 12.56 -19.86 -3.05
CA SER A 51 13.15 -21.19 -2.93
C SER A 51 13.52 -21.53 -1.47
N ASP A 52 14.05 -20.56 -0.74
CA ASP A 52 14.41 -20.74 0.68
C ASP A 52 13.17 -20.83 1.57
N ILE A 53 12.10 -20.10 1.22
CA ILE A 53 10.80 -20.18 1.89
C ILE A 53 10.18 -21.57 1.68
N VAL A 54 10.22 -22.10 0.48
CA VAL A 54 9.74 -23.45 0.13
C VAL A 54 10.46 -24.50 0.96
N VAL A 55 11.78 -24.44 1.02
CA VAL A 55 12.59 -25.35 1.84
C VAL A 55 12.26 -25.23 3.33
N LYS A 56 12.16 -23.99 3.86
CA LYS A 56 11.84 -23.74 5.28
C LYS A 56 10.47 -24.29 5.67
N LEU A 57 9.48 -24.15 4.79
CA LEU A 57 8.11 -24.60 5.05
C LEU A 57 7.87 -26.06 4.72
N GLY A 58 8.79 -26.73 4.01
CA GLY A 58 8.66 -28.12 3.57
C GLY A 58 7.50 -28.33 2.59
N ILE A 59 7.32 -27.39 1.66
CA ILE A 59 6.22 -27.37 0.67
C ILE A 59 6.76 -27.55 -0.75
N HIS A 60 5.89 -27.67 -1.75
CA HIS A 60 6.29 -27.72 -3.15
C HIS A 60 6.42 -26.31 -3.76
N ASP A 61 7.26 -26.17 -4.78
CA ASP A 61 7.45 -24.88 -5.49
C ASP A 61 6.11 -24.32 -6.04
N SER A 62 5.21 -25.21 -6.48
CA SER A 62 3.88 -24.81 -6.96
C SER A 62 3.00 -24.17 -5.89
N ASP A 63 3.26 -24.46 -4.60
CA ASP A 63 2.45 -23.94 -3.49
C ASP A 63 2.65 -22.43 -3.27
N VAL A 64 3.76 -21.87 -3.77
CA VAL A 64 4.01 -20.41 -3.75
C VAL A 64 2.90 -19.64 -4.48
N ASN A 65 2.31 -20.23 -5.52
CA ASN A 65 1.21 -19.60 -6.24
C ASN A 65 -0.02 -19.34 -5.37
N TRP A 66 -0.22 -20.13 -4.31
CA TRP A 66 -1.31 -19.93 -3.35
C TRP A 66 -1.10 -18.66 -2.52
N PHE A 67 0.14 -18.32 -2.21
CA PHE A 67 0.45 -17.08 -1.48
C PHE A 67 0.06 -15.87 -2.32
N GLU A 68 0.48 -15.83 -3.58
CA GLU A 68 0.14 -14.76 -4.51
C GLU A 68 -1.38 -14.68 -4.75
N ALA A 69 -2.03 -15.81 -4.99
CA ALA A 69 -3.47 -15.86 -5.20
C ALA A 69 -4.25 -15.35 -3.98
N ALA A 70 -3.87 -15.76 -2.78
CA ALA A 70 -4.54 -15.34 -1.54
C ALA A 70 -4.35 -13.85 -1.28
N GLN A 71 -3.16 -13.31 -1.53
CA GLN A 71 -2.87 -11.88 -1.38
C GLN A 71 -3.65 -11.03 -2.39
N LEU A 72 -3.67 -11.44 -3.67
CA LEU A 72 -4.42 -10.74 -4.72
C LEU A 72 -5.92 -10.77 -4.44
N LEU A 73 -6.47 -11.90 -3.99
CA LEU A 73 -7.87 -12.02 -3.63
C LEU A 73 -8.23 -11.09 -2.47
N LEU A 74 -7.45 -11.11 -1.39
CA LEU A 74 -7.67 -10.22 -0.27
C LEU A 74 -7.58 -8.75 -0.70
N SER A 75 -6.57 -8.40 -1.48
CA SER A 75 -6.37 -7.04 -1.99
C SER A 75 -7.56 -6.56 -2.82
N ALA A 76 -8.07 -7.42 -3.71
CA ALA A 76 -9.22 -7.11 -4.55
C ALA A 76 -10.50 -6.82 -3.73
N LEU A 77 -10.66 -7.48 -2.57
CA LEU A 77 -11.77 -7.23 -1.65
C LEU A 77 -11.55 -5.98 -0.81
N VAL A 78 -10.33 -5.80 -0.31
CA VAL A 78 -10.00 -4.78 0.70
C VAL A 78 -9.86 -3.40 0.08
N VAL A 79 -9.31 -3.28 -1.13
CA VAL A 79 -9.05 -1.98 -1.77
C VAL A 79 -10.31 -1.12 -1.91
N PRO A 80 -11.40 -1.58 -2.55
CA PRO A 80 -12.61 -0.77 -2.68
C PRO A 80 -13.28 -0.48 -1.33
N PHE A 81 -13.20 -1.43 -0.39
CA PHE A 81 -13.76 -1.28 0.95
C PHE A 81 -13.02 -0.20 1.75
N LEU A 82 -11.70 -0.28 1.83
CA LEU A 82 -10.89 0.68 2.58
C LEU A 82 -10.85 2.06 1.89
N ALA A 83 -10.88 2.13 0.57
CA ALA A 83 -11.03 3.39 -0.14
C ALA A 83 -12.31 4.10 0.27
N LYS A 84 -13.43 3.38 0.35
CA LYS A 84 -14.70 3.92 0.82
C LYS A 84 -14.69 4.33 2.29
N LEU A 85 -14.03 3.54 3.15
CA LEU A 85 -13.81 3.93 4.54
C LEU A 85 -12.95 5.20 4.65
N GLY A 86 -11.99 5.37 3.76
CA GLY A 86 -11.18 6.59 3.65
C GLY A 86 -12.04 7.84 3.41
N ASP A 87 -13.02 7.75 2.50
CA ASP A 87 -13.98 8.82 2.26
C ASP A 87 -14.81 9.14 3.52
N MET A 88 -15.25 8.11 4.25
CA MET A 88 -16.16 8.24 5.41
C MET A 88 -15.46 8.72 6.69
N TYR A 89 -14.27 8.19 6.98
CA TYR A 89 -13.57 8.40 8.26
C TYR A 89 -12.29 9.23 8.13
N GLY A 90 -11.89 9.54 6.90
CA GLY A 90 -10.65 10.24 6.58
C GLY A 90 -9.56 9.29 6.09
N HIS A 91 -8.96 9.63 4.96
CA HIS A 91 -7.97 8.79 4.26
C HIS A 91 -6.72 8.49 5.10
N LYS A 92 -6.21 9.46 5.91
CA LYS A 92 -5.06 9.24 6.79
C LYS A 92 -5.30 8.12 7.80
N LYS A 93 -6.47 8.12 8.45
CA LYS A 93 -6.79 7.12 9.48
C LYS A 93 -6.83 5.72 8.88
N VAL A 94 -7.45 5.58 7.71
CA VAL A 94 -7.55 4.30 7.03
C VAL A 94 -6.19 3.86 6.50
N LEU A 95 -5.39 4.77 5.95
CA LEU A 95 -4.02 4.49 5.53
C LEU A 95 -3.16 4.00 6.72
N LEU A 96 -3.27 4.65 7.87
CA LEU A 96 -2.54 4.25 9.07
C LEU A 96 -2.97 2.86 9.57
N ILE A 97 -4.27 2.58 9.58
CA ILE A 97 -4.80 1.25 9.96
C ILE A 97 -4.28 0.18 8.99
N ALA A 98 -4.36 0.43 7.69
CA ALA A 98 -3.83 -0.49 6.69
C ALA A 98 -2.32 -0.74 6.87
N ALA A 99 -1.53 0.31 7.17
CA ALA A 99 -0.10 0.18 7.43
C ALA A 99 0.20 -0.62 8.70
N ILE A 100 -0.57 -0.43 9.79
CA ILE A 100 -0.44 -1.23 11.02
C ILE A 100 -0.77 -2.70 10.76
N LEU A 101 -1.85 -2.99 10.02
CA LEU A 101 -2.21 -4.36 9.66
C LEU A 101 -1.13 -5.01 8.80
N THR A 102 -0.60 -4.29 7.81
CA THR A 102 0.52 -4.76 6.98
C THR A 102 1.77 -5.02 7.85
N ALA A 103 2.11 -4.12 8.77
CA ALA A 103 3.26 -4.31 9.67
C ALA A 103 3.08 -5.58 10.54
N GLY A 104 1.92 -5.74 11.17
CA GLY A 104 1.62 -6.94 11.96
C GLY A 104 1.70 -8.23 11.14
N ALA A 105 1.15 -8.22 9.93
CA ALA A 105 1.22 -9.35 9.00
C ALA A 105 2.66 -9.66 8.56
N THR A 106 3.46 -8.63 8.29
CA THR A 106 4.87 -8.80 7.90
C THR A 106 5.73 -9.36 9.04
N TRP A 107 5.50 -8.91 10.27
CA TRP A 107 6.12 -9.53 11.45
C TRP A 107 5.67 -10.97 11.65
N TRP A 108 4.38 -11.26 11.52
CA TRP A 108 3.89 -12.63 11.62
C TRP A 108 4.51 -13.54 10.58
N LEU A 109 4.64 -13.07 9.35
CA LEU A 109 5.25 -13.80 8.24
C LEU A 109 6.71 -14.19 8.54
N ALA A 110 7.49 -13.32 9.17
CA ALA A 110 8.87 -13.61 9.56
C ALA A 110 8.98 -14.79 10.56
N PHE A 111 7.97 -14.98 11.42
CA PHE A 111 7.90 -16.05 12.39
C PHE A 111 7.08 -17.27 11.94
N ALA A 112 6.50 -17.24 10.74
CA ALA A 112 5.70 -18.36 10.25
C ALA A 112 6.56 -19.60 10.02
N THR A 113 6.05 -20.76 10.50
CA THR A 113 6.73 -22.06 10.44
C THR A 113 5.96 -23.12 9.69
N SER A 114 4.77 -22.80 9.19
CA SER A 114 3.93 -23.74 8.43
C SER A 114 3.30 -23.04 7.23
N PHE A 115 2.88 -23.83 6.23
CA PHE A 115 2.19 -23.33 5.05
C PHE A 115 1.01 -22.41 5.42
N TRP A 116 0.13 -22.85 6.32
CA TRP A 116 -1.08 -22.09 6.66
C TRP A 116 -0.79 -20.78 7.38
N THR A 117 0.17 -20.78 8.32
CA THR A 117 0.54 -19.54 9.02
C THR A 117 1.18 -18.55 8.08
N PHE A 118 2.01 -19.03 7.15
CA PHE A 118 2.63 -18.20 6.12
C PHE A 118 1.59 -17.67 5.14
N LEU A 119 0.68 -18.53 4.64
CA LEU A 119 -0.39 -18.16 3.71
C LEU A 119 -1.29 -17.04 4.27
N ILE A 120 -1.73 -17.20 5.53
CA ILE A 120 -2.59 -16.19 6.17
C ILE A 120 -1.83 -14.88 6.36
N ALA A 121 -0.61 -14.93 6.86
CA ALA A 121 0.21 -13.74 7.04
C ALA A 121 0.51 -13.04 5.70
N TRP A 122 0.82 -13.81 4.66
CA TRP A 122 1.04 -13.29 3.30
C TRP A 122 -0.21 -12.63 2.72
N ALA A 123 -1.37 -13.28 2.85
CA ALA A 123 -2.63 -12.71 2.41
C ALA A 123 -2.91 -11.36 3.13
N LEU A 124 -2.78 -11.34 4.46
CA LEU A 124 -3.00 -10.14 5.26
C LEU A 124 -2.00 -9.02 4.94
N GLN A 125 -0.78 -9.35 4.52
CA GLN A 125 0.17 -8.35 4.04
C GLN A 125 -0.40 -7.56 2.86
N GLY A 126 -1.30 -8.15 2.06
CA GLY A 126 -2.00 -7.52 0.93
C GLY A 126 -2.75 -6.22 1.25
N PHE A 127 -2.91 -5.86 2.53
CA PHE A 127 -3.43 -4.53 2.92
C PHE A 127 -2.56 -3.37 2.41
N TYR A 128 -1.27 -3.58 2.11
CA TYR A 128 -0.42 -2.52 1.55
C TYR A 128 -0.90 -2.02 0.18
N VAL A 129 -1.60 -2.83 -0.59
CA VAL A 129 -2.09 -2.47 -1.94
C VAL A 129 -3.04 -1.27 -1.91
N VAL A 130 -3.70 -1.01 -0.77
CA VAL A 130 -4.58 0.16 -0.62
C VAL A 130 -3.82 1.47 -0.40
N TRP A 131 -2.51 1.46 -0.11
CA TRP A 131 -1.76 2.67 0.20
C TRP A 131 -1.77 3.65 -0.96
N LEU A 132 -1.38 3.21 -2.15
CA LEU A 132 -1.33 4.05 -3.35
C LEU A 132 -2.67 4.75 -3.66
N PRO A 133 -3.83 4.07 -3.73
CA PRO A 133 -5.10 4.76 -3.95
C PRO A 133 -5.48 5.75 -2.83
N LEU A 134 -5.18 5.46 -1.56
CA LEU A 134 -5.45 6.37 -0.46
C LEU A 134 -4.54 7.61 -0.49
N GLU A 135 -3.28 7.44 -0.87
CA GLU A 135 -2.32 8.54 -1.04
C GLU A 135 -2.72 9.46 -2.19
N ILE A 136 -3.12 8.88 -3.32
CA ILE A 136 -3.64 9.65 -4.46
C ILE A 136 -4.88 10.43 -4.07
N ALA A 137 -5.80 9.83 -3.31
CA ALA A 137 -6.98 10.52 -2.80
C ALA A 137 -6.63 11.69 -1.87
N LEU A 138 -5.67 11.51 -0.96
CA LEU A 138 -5.16 12.56 -0.07
C LEU A 138 -4.52 13.72 -0.85
N ILE A 139 -3.73 13.42 -1.87
CA ILE A 139 -3.10 14.45 -2.72
C ILE A 139 -4.17 15.20 -3.51
N PHE A 140 -5.16 14.49 -4.06
CA PHE A 140 -6.26 15.09 -4.82
C PHE A 140 -7.12 16.00 -3.94
N GLU A 141 -7.51 15.56 -2.74
CA GLU A 141 -8.28 16.36 -1.79
C GLU A 141 -7.59 17.71 -1.48
N ARG A 142 -6.27 17.67 -1.29
CA ARG A 142 -5.49 18.87 -1.04
C ARG A 142 -5.30 19.76 -2.25
N GLY A 143 -5.02 19.15 -3.40
CA GLY A 143 -4.87 19.86 -4.67
C GLY A 143 -6.16 20.57 -5.11
N ARG A 144 -7.33 19.98 -4.82
CA ARG A 144 -8.64 20.57 -5.12
C ARG A 144 -8.85 21.93 -4.44
N ARG A 145 -8.31 22.09 -3.22
CA ARG A 145 -8.36 23.37 -2.49
C ARG A 145 -7.49 24.46 -3.11
N GLN A 146 -6.61 24.13 -4.06
CA GLN A 146 -5.65 25.02 -4.71
C GLN A 146 -5.92 25.28 -6.20
N GLU A 147 -7.10 24.90 -6.73
CA GLU A 147 -7.48 25.01 -8.15
C GLU A 147 -6.56 24.28 -9.16
N ARG A 148 -5.62 23.46 -8.68
CA ARG A 148 -4.65 22.70 -9.49
C ARG A 148 -4.71 21.19 -9.25
N GLY A 149 -5.80 20.68 -8.68
CA GLY A 149 -5.92 19.31 -8.19
C GLY A 149 -5.52 18.23 -9.19
N VAL A 150 -6.06 18.27 -10.40
CA VAL A 150 -5.85 17.21 -11.40
C VAL A 150 -4.41 17.14 -11.90
N SER A 151 -3.78 18.27 -12.24
CA SER A 151 -2.43 18.28 -12.78
C SER A 151 -1.37 17.90 -11.73
N THR A 152 -1.56 18.36 -10.50
CA THR A 152 -0.70 18.02 -9.36
C THR A 152 -0.82 16.55 -9.01
N THR A 153 -2.05 16.02 -8.93
CA THR A 153 -2.32 14.61 -8.62
C THR A 153 -1.71 13.68 -9.67
N ARG A 154 -1.84 14.01 -10.96
CA ARG A 154 -1.26 13.20 -12.04
C ARG A 154 0.27 13.13 -11.97
N ARG A 155 0.94 14.25 -11.69
CA ARG A 155 2.40 14.27 -11.52
C ARG A 155 2.84 13.51 -10.28
N ALA A 156 2.13 13.70 -9.18
CA ALA A 156 2.38 12.99 -7.94
C ALA A 156 2.21 11.48 -8.12
N ALA A 157 1.11 11.02 -8.73
CA ALA A 157 0.89 9.60 -9.02
C ALA A 157 2.05 8.99 -9.83
N GLY A 158 2.56 9.70 -10.83
CA GLY A 158 3.75 9.26 -11.56
C GLY A 158 4.99 9.11 -10.66
N LEU A 159 5.24 10.04 -9.73
CA LEU A 159 6.36 9.96 -8.79
C LEU A 159 6.18 8.82 -7.78
N LEU A 160 4.96 8.59 -7.31
CA LEU A 160 4.65 7.46 -6.41
C LEU A 160 4.92 6.12 -7.08
N VAL A 161 4.48 5.95 -8.32
CA VAL A 161 4.74 4.72 -9.10
C VAL A 161 6.25 4.54 -9.33
N VAL A 162 6.98 5.60 -9.66
CA VAL A 162 8.46 5.52 -9.78
C VAL A 162 9.09 5.10 -8.45
N GLY A 163 8.61 5.63 -7.32
CA GLY A 163 9.06 5.23 -5.98
C GLY A 163 8.80 3.74 -5.71
N LEU A 164 7.60 3.28 -6.04
CA LEU A 164 7.18 1.88 -5.90
C LEU A 164 8.07 0.95 -6.72
N GLU A 165 8.26 1.21 -8.01
CA GLU A 165 9.07 0.38 -8.90
C GLU A 165 10.56 0.39 -8.49
N ALA A 166 11.08 1.55 -8.10
CA ALA A 166 12.45 1.65 -7.56
C ALA A 166 12.59 0.80 -6.29
N GLY A 167 11.59 0.84 -5.41
CA GLY A 167 11.51 0.00 -4.21
C GLY A 167 11.53 -1.48 -4.53
N ALA A 168 10.76 -1.93 -5.52
CA ALA A 168 10.70 -3.33 -5.94
C ALA A 168 12.08 -3.82 -6.45
N ILE A 169 12.73 -3.03 -7.29
CA ILE A 169 14.08 -3.35 -7.78
C ILE A 169 15.09 -3.40 -6.62
N LEU A 170 15.10 -2.38 -5.75
CA LEU A 170 16.00 -2.32 -4.59
C LEU A 170 15.74 -3.47 -3.62
N GLY A 171 14.47 -3.82 -3.37
CA GLY A 171 14.07 -4.94 -2.53
C GLY A 171 14.61 -6.27 -3.07
N ALA A 172 14.41 -6.54 -4.36
CA ALA A 172 14.91 -7.75 -5.00
C ALA A 172 16.45 -7.85 -4.97
N LEU A 173 17.16 -6.75 -5.25
CA LEU A 173 18.62 -6.71 -5.20
C LEU A 173 19.18 -6.84 -3.77
N ALA A 174 18.47 -6.32 -2.77
CA ALA A 174 18.90 -6.38 -1.38
C ALA A 174 18.68 -7.75 -0.76
N ALA A 175 17.62 -8.46 -1.11
CA ALA A 175 17.20 -9.69 -0.44
C ALA A 175 18.29 -10.77 -0.38
N GLY A 176 18.89 -11.11 -1.51
CA GLY A 176 19.96 -12.10 -1.55
C GLY A 176 21.22 -11.69 -0.77
N ARG A 177 21.56 -10.39 -0.78
CA ARG A 177 22.69 -9.86 -0.01
C ARG A 177 22.44 -9.91 1.49
N VAL A 178 21.23 -9.57 1.91
CA VAL A 178 20.83 -9.65 3.32
C VAL A 178 20.79 -11.10 3.77
N PHE A 179 20.24 -12.00 2.95
CA PHE A 179 20.21 -13.43 3.25
C PHE A 179 21.62 -14.00 3.47
N ALA A 180 22.56 -13.71 2.59
CA ALA A 180 23.94 -14.10 2.77
C ALA A 180 24.59 -13.46 4.02
N ALA A 181 24.33 -12.17 4.28
CA ALA A 181 24.88 -11.45 5.42
C ALA A 181 24.31 -11.94 6.77
N THR A 182 23.10 -12.50 6.78
CA THR A 182 22.47 -13.10 7.98
C THR A 182 22.87 -14.56 8.20
N GLY A 183 23.83 -15.09 7.44
CA GLY A 183 24.25 -16.49 7.49
C GLY A 183 23.16 -17.45 7.04
N GLU A 184 22.42 -17.06 5.99
CA GLU A 184 21.31 -17.83 5.40
C GLU A 184 20.13 -18.03 6.38
N ASN A 185 20.02 -17.16 7.37
CA ASN A 185 18.90 -17.19 8.31
C ASN A 185 17.69 -16.45 7.74
N LEU A 186 16.74 -17.20 7.21
CA LEU A 186 15.55 -16.64 6.56
C LEU A 186 14.70 -15.77 7.53
N THR A 187 14.56 -16.18 8.79
CA THR A 187 13.81 -15.38 9.78
C THR A 187 14.45 -14.02 10.01
N ALA A 188 15.78 -13.97 10.19
CA ALA A 188 16.52 -12.72 10.34
C ALA A 188 16.44 -11.86 9.08
N THR A 189 16.47 -12.47 7.90
CA THR A 189 16.31 -11.81 6.60
C THR A 189 14.93 -11.17 6.47
N LEU A 190 13.87 -11.84 6.92
CA LEU A 190 12.51 -11.33 6.87
C LEU A 190 12.22 -10.22 7.91
N PHE A 191 13.10 -9.96 8.85
CA PHE A 191 13.00 -8.78 9.72
C PHE A 191 13.20 -7.47 8.97
N VAL A 192 13.95 -7.46 7.87
CA VAL A 192 14.21 -6.23 7.10
C VAL A 192 12.93 -5.61 6.56
N PRO A 193 12.08 -6.32 5.80
CA PRO A 193 10.80 -5.76 5.38
C PRO A 193 9.87 -5.45 6.56
N ALA A 194 9.89 -6.23 7.65
CA ALA A 194 9.07 -5.98 8.83
C ALA A 194 9.44 -4.66 9.51
N ILE A 195 10.72 -4.38 9.67
CA ILE A 195 11.24 -3.11 10.20
C ILE A 195 10.89 -1.97 9.25
N ALA A 196 11.09 -2.14 7.94
CA ALA A 196 10.78 -1.12 6.95
C ALA A 196 9.31 -0.69 7.00
N VAL A 197 8.36 -1.65 7.07
CA VAL A 197 6.93 -1.34 7.19
C VAL A 197 6.60 -0.69 8.54
N THR A 198 7.24 -1.11 9.61
CA THR A 198 7.07 -0.45 10.92
C THR A 198 7.49 1.03 10.86
N LEU A 199 8.57 1.34 10.14
CA LEU A 199 8.98 2.72 9.89
C LEU A 199 7.95 3.49 9.04
N VAL A 200 7.29 2.83 8.07
CA VAL A 200 6.19 3.43 7.31
C VAL A 200 5.05 3.87 8.21
N VAL A 201 4.67 3.04 9.21
CA VAL A 201 3.64 3.44 10.19
C VAL A 201 4.02 4.75 10.88
N LEU A 202 5.29 4.91 11.29
CA LEU A 202 5.77 6.14 11.89
C LEU A 202 5.77 7.31 10.90
N VAL A 203 6.20 7.08 9.66
CA VAL A 203 6.18 8.07 8.59
C VAL A 203 4.77 8.60 8.34
N ILE A 204 3.78 7.71 8.23
CA ILE A 204 2.37 8.10 8.04
C ILE A 204 1.86 8.86 9.26
N TRP A 205 2.14 8.35 10.44
CA TRP A 205 1.65 8.97 11.68
C TRP A 205 2.15 10.40 11.85
N ILE A 206 3.44 10.64 11.64
CA ILE A 206 4.11 11.93 11.86
C ILE A 206 3.99 12.84 10.63
N GLY A 207 4.24 12.30 9.43
CA GLY A 207 4.43 13.08 8.21
C GLY A 207 3.14 13.38 7.43
N VAL A 208 2.11 12.54 7.59
CA VAL A 208 0.84 12.72 6.87
C VAL A 208 -0.13 13.53 7.72
N PRO A 209 -0.58 14.68 7.24
CA PRO A 209 -1.53 15.51 7.99
C PRO A 209 -2.94 14.93 7.93
N GLU A 210 -3.77 15.24 8.94
CA GLU A 210 -5.15 14.77 9.04
C GLU A 210 -5.98 15.12 7.81
N SER A 211 -6.83 14.19 7.40
CA SER A 211 -7.84 14.35 6.35
C SER A 211 -9.24 14.49 6.96
N GLN A 212 -10.06 15.30 6.31
CA GLN A 212 -11.44 15.50 6.78
C GLN A 212 -12.36 14.47 6.13
N PRO A 213 -13.23 13.81 6.90
CA PRO A 213 -14.24 12.93 6.35
C PRO A 213 -15.23 13.73 5.48
N GLU A 214 -15.74 13.12 4.41
CA GLU A 214 -16.80 13.71 3.59
C GLU A 214 -18.16 13.39 4.22
N PRO A 215 -18.92 14.39 4.71
CA PRO A 215 -20.21 14.15 5.34
C PRO A 215 -21.22 13.64 4.31
N GLY A 216 -22.09 12.70 4.74
CA GLY A 216 -23.18 12.18 3.90
C GLY A 216 -22.84 10.97 3.02
N ARG A 217 -21.62 10.45 3.06
CA ARG A 217 -21.28 9.18 2.39
C ARG A 217 -21.68 7.99 3.27
N SER A 218 -22.38 7.02 2.71
CA SER A 218 -22.73 5.76 3.35
C SER A 218 -22.02 4.59 2.68
N LEU A 219 -21.80 3.52 3.44
CA LEU A 219 -21.26 2.27 2.91
C LEU A 219 -22.38 1.50 2.21
N ASP A 220 -22.19 1.16 0.94
CA ASP A 220 -23.05 0.20 0.25
C ASP A 220 -22.63 -1.23 0.66
N THR A 221 -23.11 -1.67 1.80
CA THR A 221 -22.78 -2.99 2.36
C THR A 221 -23.20 -4.12 1.41
N TRP A 222 -24.36 -4.00 0.75
CA TRP A 222 -24.85 -5.01 -0.18
C TRP A 222 -24.01 -5.08 -1.44
N GLY A 223 -23.62 -3.94 -2.01
CA GLY A 223 -22.72 -3.89 -3.15
C GLY A 223 -21.37 -4.56 -2.83
N PHE A 224 -20.79 -4.32 -1.65
CA PHE A 224 -19.55 -4.98 -1.21
C PHE A 224 -19.71 -6.48 -0.98
N VAL A 225 -20.82 -6.92 -0.40
CA VAL A 225 -21.12 -8.36 -0.22
C VAL A 225 -21.24 -9.05 -1.58
N ILE A 226 -21.95 -8.47 -2.52
CA ILE A 226 -22.09 -9.02 -3.88
C ILE A 226 -20.74 -9.06 -4.60
N LEU A 227 -19.93 -8.00 -4.49
CA LEU A 227 -18.57 -7.96 -5.05
C LEU A 227 -17.70 -9.07 -4.46
N ALA A 228 -17.72 -9.23 -3.13
CA ALA A 228 -16.95 -10.25 -2.43
C ALA A 228 -17.34 -11.67 -2.89
N TRP A 229 -18.63 -11.96 -2.95
CA TRP A 229 -19.13 -13.23 -3.45
C TRP A 229 -18.78 -13.46 -4.92
N GLY A 230 -18.91 -12.43 -5.76
CA GLY A 230 -18.54 -12.52 -7.18
C GLY A 230 -17.07 -12.87 -7.36
N LEU A 231 -16.16 -12.21 -6.64
CA LEU A 231 -14.72 -12.48 -6.67
C LEU A 231 -14.39 -13.87 -6.13
N LEU A 232 -15.01 -14.29 -5.04
CA LEU A 232 -14.82 -15.65 -4.48
C LEU A 232 -15.29 -16.73 -5.46
N LEU A 233 -16.43 -16.55 -6.10
CA LEU A 233 -16.96 -17.51 -7.09
C LEU A 233 -16.07 -17.59 -8.34
N ILE A 234 -15.60 -16.45 -8.86
CA ILE A 234 -14.69 -16.43 -10.01
C ILE A 234 -13.36 -17.10 -9.65
N THR A 235 -12.75 -16.71 -8.53
CA THR A 235 -11.45 -17.27 -8.10
C THR A 235 -11.57 -18.74 -7.77
N GLY A 236 -12.61 -19.12 -7.03
CA GLY A 236 -12.89 -20.53 -6.70
C GLY A 236 -13.21 -21.36 -7.92
N GLY A 237 -13.99 -20.83 -8.88
CA GLY A 237 -14.28 -21.50 -10.14
C GLY A 237 -13.04 -21.71 -11.01
N LEU A 238 -12.16 -20.71 -11.10
CA LEU A 238 -10.88 -20.85 -11.82
C LEU A 238 -9.96 -21.87 -11.16
N ALA A 239 -9.86 -21.87 -9.84
CA ALA A 239 -9.07 -22.83 -9.09
C ALA A 239 -9.62 -24.27 -9.28
N TRP A 240 -10.95 -24.43 -9.27
CA TRP A 240 -11.61 -25.69 -9.51
C TRP A 240 -11.38 -26.21 -10.93
N MET A 241 -11.50 -25.37 -11.96
CA MET A 241 -11.22 -25.73 -13.35
C MET A 241 -9.78 -26.19 -13.55
N ARG A 242 -8.82 -25.52 -12.90
CA ARG A 242 -7.41 -25.91 -12.95
C ARG A 242 -7.19 -27.29 -12.33
N MET A 243 -7.78 -27.56 -11.17
CA MET A 243 -7.68 -28.85 -10.49
C MET A 243 -8.24 -30.00 -11.34
N ILE A 244 -9.38 -29.81 -12.01
CA ILE A 244 -9.96 -30.81 -12.91
C ILE A 244 -9.09 -31.00 -14.16
N GLY A 245 -8.51 -29.93 -14.71
CA GLY A 245 -7.61 -30.02 -15.85
C GLY A 245 -6.35 -30.84 -15.55
N GLU A 246 -5.79 -30.69 -14.37
CA GLU A 246 -4.62 -31.49 -13.93
C GLU A 246 -4.97 -32.97 -13.71
N LEU A 247 -6.19 -33.29 -13.26
CA LEU A 247 -6.67 -34.66 -13.09
C LEU A 247 -6.95 -35.38 -14.41
N HIS A 248 -7.18 -34.69 -15.52
CA HIS A 248 -7.44 -35.28 -16.82
C HIS A 248 -6.19 -35.43 -17.70
N LEU A 249 -5.07 -34.82 -17.33
CA LEU A 249 -3.80 -34.85 -18.08
C LEU A 249 -2.74 -35.77 -17.47
N GLY A 250 -3.00 -36.38 -16.31
CA GLY A 250 -2.17 -37.38 -15.63
C GLY A 250 -2.81 -38.74 -15.66
#